data_6077629c3a8d58387a6dbbe34cb164f5
#
_entry.id   6077629c3a8d58387a6dbbe34cb164f5
#
_cell.length_a   1.000
_cell.length_b   1.000
_cell.length_c   1.000
_cell.angle_alpha   90.00
_cell.angle_beta   90.00
_cell.angle_gamma   90.00
#
_symmetry.space_group_name_H-M   'P 1'
#
loop_
_entity.id
_entity.type
_entity.pdbx_description
1 polymer ?
#
loop_
_entity_poly.entity_id
_entity_poly.type
_entity_poly.pdbx_seq_one_letter_code
_entity_poly.pdbx_strand_id
1 'polypeptide(L)'
;MSLRTLMISCVALVALGLGGTLALAPWNGTPPSHAQNAPEPAALAVAPTPERVVPEGQGQVQLSFAPIVQTVSPSVVNVYATRIEQQAISPFASDPFFSRFFGQGQFQTRPRESRSLGSGVIVDAGGVILTNSHVINGATDIRIALNDGREFAVDLVVEDQQPDLAVLRVRDPGATSFPAITFANSDDLLVGDLVLAIGNPFGVGQTVTSGIVSALARTGVEASDYEFFIQTDAAINPGNSGGALVDMQGHLVGINTAIYSQSGGSVGIGFAIPA
;
A
#
# COMPACT_ATOMS: atom_id res chain seq x y z
N MET A 1 -24.03 -22.48 -39.92
CA MET A 1 -23.29 -21.57 -40.84
C MET A 1 -22.60 -20.53 -39.96
N SER A 2 -21.30 -20.60 -39.83
CA SER A 2 -20.48 -19.93 -38.83
C SER A 2 -20.08 -18.51 -39.26
N LEU A 3 -20.15 -17.60 -38.34
CA LEU A 3 -19.85 -16.17 -38.43
C LEU A 3 -18.31 -15.93 -38.35
N ARG A 4 -17.53 -16.55 -39.25
CA ARG A 4 -16.06 -16.47 -39.26
C ARG A 4 -15.44 -16.08 -40.61
N THR A 5 -16.15 -15.33 -41.47
CA THR A 5 -15.60 -14.96 -42.78
C THR A 5 -15.99 -13.56 -43.19
N LEU A 6 -15.68 -12.54 -42.36
CA LEU A 6 -15.84 -11.15 -42.78
C LEU A 6 -14.90 -10.18 -42.03
N MET A 7 -13.59 -10.39 -42.13
CA MET A 7 -12.61 -9.36 -41.75
C MET A 7 -11.23 -9.63 -42.38
N ILE A 8 -11.18 -9.85 -43.72
CA ILE A 8 -9.94 -9.73 -44.49
C ILE A 8 -10.34 -9.18 -45.86
N SER A 9 -10.44 -7.86 -45.99
CA SER A 9 -10.41 -7.15 -47.28
C SER A 9 -10.63 -5.65 -47.04
N CYS A 10 -9.60 -4.92 -46.67
CA CYS A 10 -9.48 -3.46 -46.87
C CYS A 10 -8.06 -3.00 -46.55
N VAL A 11 -7.03 -3.55 -47.16
CA VAL A 11 -5.74 -2.86 -47.32
C VAL A 11 -5.13 -3.30 -48.65
N ALA A 12 -5.56 -2.67 -49.73
CA ALA A 12 -4.81 -2.59 -50.97
C ALA A 12 -5.54 -1.59 -51.88
N LEU A 13 -4.97 -0.42 -52.02
CA LEU A 13 -5.06 0.49 -53.15
C LEU A 13 -4.86 1.94 -52.71
N VAL A 14 -3.65 2.40 -52.62
CA VAL A 14 -3.20 3.69 -53.14
C VAL A 14 -1.66 3.64 -53.21
N ALA A 15 -1.12 3.21 -54.31
CA ALA A 15 0.24 3.45 -54.69
C ALA A 15 0.27 3.72 -56.22
N LEU A 16 0.18 4.97 -56.57
CA LEU A 16 0.61 5.43 -57.92
C LEU A 16 0.72 6.97 -57.90
N GLY A 17 1.94 7.45 -58.03
CA GLY A 17 2.22 8.73 -58.66
C GLY A 17 2.89 9.76 -57.76
N LEU A 18 4.19 9.82 -57.79
CA LEU A 18 4.96 10.99 -58.18
C LEU A 18 6.44 10.75 -57.82
N GLY A 19 7.24 10.48 -58.82
CA GLY A 19 8.69 10.38 -58.71
C GLY A 19 9.32 11.73 -58.36
N GLY A 20 9.99 11.76 -57.22
CA GLY A 20 10.88 12.83 -56.80
C GLY A 20 12.05 12.18 -56.07
N THR A 21 13.19 12.06 -56.79
CA THR A 21 14.45 11.61 -56.18
C THR A 21 14.97 12.69 -55.25
N LEU A 22 14.68 12.60 -53.97
CA LEU A 22 15.43 13.31 -52.92
C LEU A 22 16.64 12.47 -52.51
N ALA A 23 17.83 12.94 -52.87
CA ALA A 23 19.09 12.39 -52.40
C ALA A 23 19.17 12.60 -50.87
N LEU A 24 18.99 11.52 -50.13
CA LEU A 24 19.28 11.50 -48.68
C LEU A 24 20.78 11.41 -48.50
N ALA A 25 21.40 12.51 -48.06
CA ALA A 25 22.77 12.49 -47.55
C ALA A 25 22.82 11.57 -46.31
N PRO A 26 23.89 10.76 -46.11
CA PRO A 26 24.02 9.94 -44.91
C PRO A 26 24.23 10.85 -43.71
N TRP A 27 23.27 10.77 -42.75
CA TRP A 27 23.38 11.43 -41.47
C TRP A 27 24.38 10.69 -40.59
N ASN A 28 25.63 11.20 -40.56
CA ASN A 28 26.70 10.76 -39.66
C ASN A 28 26.60 11.40 -38.25
N GLY A 29 25.41 11.52 -37.71
CA GLY A 29 25.21 11.95 -36.32
C GLY A 29 25.40 10.77 -35.39
N THR A 30 26.52 10.70 -34.68
CA THR A 30 26.68 9.88 -33.48
C THR A 30 25.60 10.26 -32.50
N PRO A 31 24.77 9.30 -31.97
CA PRO A 31 23.80 9.62 -30.95
C PRO A 31 24.54 10.12 -29.69
N PRO A 32 24.03 11.16 -28.96
CA PRO A 32 24.64 11.63 -27.75
C PRO A 32 24.65 10.51 -26.70
N SER A 33 25.83 10.16 -26.20
CA SER A 33 26.05 9.13 -25.19
C SER A 33 25.70 9.66 -23.78
N HIS A 34 24.44 10.09 -23.55
CA HIS A 34 23.98 10.58 -22.25
C HIS A 34 22.98 9.65 -21.54
N ALA A 35 22.91 8.37 -21.95
CA ALA A 35 21.98 7.41 -21.33
C ALA A 35 22.67 6.35 -20.44
N GLN A 36 23.88 6.60 -19.92
CA GLN A 36 24.64 5.55 -19.23
C GLN A 36 24.80 5.75 -17.72
N ASN A 37 24.12 6.66 -17.06
CA ASN A 37 24.23 6.84 -15.61
C ASN A 37 22.88 7.10 -14.91
N ALA A 38 21.80 6.41 -15.31
CA ALA A 38 20.69 6.24 -14.39
C ALA A 38 21.12 5.18 -13.36
N PRO A 39 21.13 5.47 -12.06
CA PRO A 39 21.39 4.44 -11.06
C PRO A 39 20.33 3.33 -11.25
N GLU A 40 20.82 2.11 -11.44
CA GLU A 40 19.98 0.92 -11.45
C GLU A 40 19.19 0.90 -10.13
N PRO A 41 17.85 0.73 -10.16
CA PRO A 41 17.07 0.68 -8.93
C PRO A 41 17.65 -0.44 -8.05
N ALA A 42 18.05 -0.09 -6.83
CA ALA A 42 18.57 -1.04 -5.87
C ALA A 42 17.53 -2.16 -5.70
N ALA A 43 17.91 -3.39 -6.01
CA ALA A 43 17.05 -4.54 -5.78
C ALA A 43 16.75 -4.64 -4.29
N LEU A 44 15.46 -4.74 -3.94
CA LEU A 44 15.06 -4.97 -2.57
C LEU A 44 15.66 -6.29 -2.08
N ALA A 45 16.29 -6.26 -0.89
CA ALA A 45 16.87 -7.46 -0.30
C ALA A 45 15.73 -8.37 0.18
N VAL A 46 15.63 -9.58 -0.40
CA VAL A 46 14.69 -10.62 0.03
C VAL A 46 15.42 -11.61 0.93
N ALA A 47 14.87 -11.89 2.10
CA ALA A 47 15.42 -12.83 3.05
C ALA A 47 15.22 -14.29 2.60
N PRO A 48 16.08 -15.24 3.06
CA PRO A 48 15.86 -16.66 2.81
C PRO A 48 14.59 -17.17 3.52
N THR A 49 13.94 -18.20 2.94
CA THR A 49 12.78 -18.86 3.55
C THR A 49 13.13 -19.45 4.91
N PRO A 50 12.34 -19.19 5.96
CA PRO A 50 12.58 -19.71 7.30
C PRO A 50 12.38 -21.23 7.39
N GLU A 51 13.18 -21.90 8.23
CA GLU A 51 12.95 -23.30 8.59
C GLU A 51 11.72 -23.41 9.50
N ARG A 52 10.80 -24.31 9.14
CA ARG A 52 9.57 -24.58 9.90
C ARG A 52 9.75 -25.84 10.73
N VAL A 53 9.70 -25.67 12.04
CA VAL A 53 9.84 -26.79 12.99
C VAL A 53 8.63 -26.85 13.89
N VAL A 54 8.05 -28.05 14.04
CA VAL A 54 6.99 -28.30 15.04
C VAL A 54 7.66 -28.43 16.40
N PRO A 55 7.26 -27.63 17.41
CA PRO A 55 7.87 -27.69 18.74
C PRO A 55 7.65 -29.05 19.39
N GLU A 56 8.72 -29.72 19.82
CA GLU A 56 8.67 -31.00 20.54
C GLU A 56 8.43 -30.81 22.06
N GLY A 57 8.53 -29.57 22.55
CA GLY A 57 8.32 -29.23 23.95
C GLY A 57 8.28 -27.73 24.21
N GLN A 58 7.88 -27.34 25.43
CA GLN A 58 7.74 -25.93 25.81
C GLN A 58 9.02 -25.10 25.67
N GLY A 59 10.21 -25.73 25.76
CA GLY A 59 11.49 -25.03 25.59
C GLY A 59 11.77 -24.57 24.16
N GLN A 60 11.04 -25.10 23.17
CA GLN A 60 11.12 -24.70 21.77
C GLN A 60 10.04 -23.66 21.38
N VAL A 61 9.09 -23.39 22.27
CA VAL A 61 8.08 -22.35 22.05
C VAL A 61 8.68 -21.00 22.40
N GLN A 62 8.61 -20.04 21.48
CA GLN A 62 9.10 -18.68 21.72
C GLN A 62 8.26 -18.02 22.82
N LEU A 63 8.91 -17.67 23.94
CA LEU A 63 8.24 -17.13 25.11
C LEU A 63 8.00 -15.60 25.03
N SER A 64 8.67 -14.91 24.11
CA SER A 64 8.50 -13.47 23.91
C SER A 64 8.83 -13.07 22.50
N PHE A 65 7.99 -12.22 21.91
CA PHE A 65 8.21 -11.59 20.61
C PHE A 65 8.94 -10.24 20.70
N ALA A 66 9.30 -9.80 21.93
CA ALA A 66 9.91 -8.50 22.15
C ALA A 66 11.17 -8.24 21.32
N PRO A 67 12.08 -9.20 21.07
CA PRO A 67 13.24 -8.97 20.22
C PRO A 67 12.87 -8.63 18.77
N ILE A 68 11.87 -9.33 18.21
CA ILE A 68 11.37 -9.06 16.85
C ILE A 68 10.76 -7.66 16.80
N VAL A 69 9.89 -7.36 17.77
CA VAL A 69 9.24 -6.06 17.88
C VAL A 69 10.27 -4.93 17.94
N GLN A 70 11.32 -5.05 18.77
CA GLN A 70 12.37 -4.05 18.89
C GLN A 70 13.11 -3.81 17.57
N THR A 71 13.30 -4.84 16.78
CA THR A 71 13.98 -4.75 15.47
C THR A 71 13.07 -4.09 14.42
N VAL A 72 11.79 -4.44 14.38
CA VAL A 72 10.85 -4.00 13.36
C VAL A 72 10.24 -2.64 13.66
N SER A 73 10.01 -2.33 14.94
CA SER A 73 9.35 -1.10 15.40
C SER A 73 9.86 0.20 14.77
N PRO A 74 11.18 0.39 14.60
CA PRO A 74 11.68 1.62 13.98
C PRO A 74 11.24 1.81 12.53
N SER A 75 10.91 0.72 11.82
CA SER A 75 10.47 0.76 10.41
C SER A 75 8.97 1.01 10.27
N VAL A 76 8.19 0.97 11.36
CA VAL A 76 6.74 1.21 11.35
C VAL A 76 6.46 2.62 11.83
N VAL A 77 5.76 3.40 11.00
CA VAL A 77 5.50 4.83 11.22
C VAL A 77 4.00 5.10 11.35
N ASN A 78 3.66 6.23 11.96
CA ASN A 78 2.33 6.83 11.82
C ASN A 78 2.21 7.54 10.48
N VAL A 79 1.04 7.43 9.88
CA VAL A 79 0.65 8.22 8.71
C VAL A 79 -0.52 9.12 9.10
N TYR A 80 -0.31 10.43 8.97
CA TYR A 80 -1.32 11.46 9.17
C TYR A 80 -1.72 12.00 7.82
N ALA A 81 -2.99 11.85 7.47
CA ALA A 81 -3.54 12.39 6.25
C ALA A 81 -4.59 13.44 6.58
N THR A 82 -4.35 14.69 6.20
CA THR A 82 -5.28 15.80 6.38
C THR A 82 -6.06 16.03 5.09
N ARG A 83 -7.39 16.09 5.19
CA ARG A 83 -8.29 16.42 4.08
C ARG A 83 -9.17 17.59 4.44
N ILE A 84 -9.51 18.40 3.45
CA ILE A 84 -10.44 19.51 3.61
C ILE A 84 -11.81 19.08 3.08
N GLU A 85 -12.75 18.87 3.98
CA GLU A 85 -14.13 18.53 3.64
C GLU A 85 -15.01 19.78 3.68
N GLN A 86 -15.88 19.94 2.70
CA GLN A 86 -16.90 21.00 2.70
C GLN A 86 -18.09 20.55 3.54
N GLN A 87 -18.20 21.04 4.76
CA GLN A 87 -19.35 20.71 5.61
C GLN A 87 -20.44 21.77 5.46
N ALA A 88 -21.68 21.34 5.16
CA ALA A 88 -22.84 22.23 5.16
C ALA A 88 -23.12 22.76 6.58
N ILE A 89 -23.29 24.07 6.72
CA ILE A 89 -23.46 24.75 8.02
C ILE A 89 -24.87 24.58 8.58
N SER A 90 -25.84 24.23 7.74
CA SER A 90 -27.24 24.15 8.14
C SER A 90 -27.62 22.75 8.64
N PRO A 91 -28.21 22.62 9.84
CA PRO A 91 -28.76 21.35 10.31
C PRO A 91 -29.90 20.84 9.42
N PHE A 92 -30.43 21.68 8.51
CA PHE A 92 -31.49 21.36 7.58
C PHE A 92 -31.00 21.07 6.16
N ALA A 93 -29.66 21.08 5.91
CA ALA A 93 -29.11 20.86 4.58
C ALA A 93 -29.40 19.45 4.02
N SER A 94 -29.64 18.47 4.88
CA SER A 94 -29.98 17.09 4.53
C SER A 94 -31.52 16.81 4.54
N ASP A 95 -32.36 17.81 4.88
CA ASP A 95 -33.81 17.63 4.92
C ASP A 95 -34.39 17.76 3.50
N PRO A 96 -35.06 16.73 2.96
CA PRO A 96 -35.64 16.75 1.62
C PRO A 96 -36.73 17.84 1.43
N PHE A 97 -37.41 18.25 2.50
CA PHE A 97 -38.43 19.29 2.46
C PHE A 97 -37.77 20.67 2.25
N PHE A 98 -36.71 20.98 3.00
CA PHE A 98 -36.03 22.26 2.87
C PHE A 98 -35.27 22.40 1.54
N SER A 99 -34.66 21.32 1.03
CA SER A 99 -33.96 21.33 -0.26
C SER A 99 -34.88 21.62 -1.43
N ARG A 100 -36.17 21.25 -1.32
CA ARG A 100 -37.18 21.48 -2.35
C ARG A 100 -37.69 22.93 -2.42
N PHE A 101 -37.66 23.65 -1.29
CA PHE A 101 -38.16 25.05 -1.21
C PHE A 101 -37.04 26.10 -1.40
N PHE A 102 -35.82 25.80 -0.97
CA PHE A 102 -34.71 26.76 -0.97
C PHE A 102 -33.62 26.47 -2.01
N GLY A 103 -33.76 25.39 -2.78
CA GLY A 103 -32.79 25.00 -3.82
C GLY A 103 -31.48 24.48 -3.25
N GLN A 104 -30.81 23.56 -3.96
CA GLN A 104 -29.54 22.94 -3.55
C GLN A 104 -28.33 23.89 -3.50
N GLY A 105 -28.47 25.17 -3.86
CA GLY A 105 -27.38 26.11 -4.03
C GLY A 105 -27.14 27.15 -2.92
N GLN A 106 -28.01 27.18 -1.88
CA GLN A 106 -27.98 28.28 -0.90
C GLN A 106 -27.38 27.91 0.47
N PHE A 107 -26.97 26.68 0.70
CA PHE A 107 -26.33 26.34 1.96
C PHE A 107 -24.86 26.72 1.92
N GLN A 108 -24.45 27.64 2.80
CA GLN A 108 -23.06 27.98 2.98
C GLN A 108 -22.32 26.74 3.52
N THR A 109 -21.24 26.37 2.86
CA THR A 109 -20.33 25.34 3.33
C THR A 109 -19.13 25.98 4.01
N ARG A 110 -18.61 25.36 5.05
CA ARG A 110 -17.33 25.75 5.65
C ARG A 110 -16.31 24.63 5.41
N PRO A 111 -15.09 24.96 5.05
CA PRO A 111 -14.02 23.97 5.02
C PRO A 111 -13.78 23.47 6.46
N ARG A 112 -13.81 22.15 6.63
CA ARG A 112 -13.47 21.45 7.87
C ARG A 112 -12.28 20.57 7.60
N GLU A 113 -11.24 20.70 8.40
CA GLU A 113 -10.14 19.74 8.39
C GLU A 113 -10.60 18.43 9.04
N SER A 114 -10.50 17.35 8.29
CA SER A 114 -10.64 15.99 8.77
C SER A 114 -9.28 15.33 8.72
N ARG A 115 -8.91 14.59 9.76
CA ARG A 115 -7.64 13.86 9.84
C ARG A 115 -7.90 12.38 9.84
N SER A 116 -7.30 11.67 8.89
CA SER A 116 -7.19 10.22 8.89
C SER A 116 -5.89 9.83 9.55
N LEU A 117 -5.91 8.71 10.25
CA LEU A 117 -4.77 8.18 10.97
C LEU A 117 -4.61 6.71 10.64
N GLY A 118 -3.41 6.32 10.25
CA GLY A 118 -3.03 4.95 9.96
C GLY A 118 -1.57 4.72 10.24
N SER A 119 -1.09 3.62 9.74
CA SER A 119 0.32 3.22 9.83
C SER A 119 0.97 3.22 8.45
N GLY A 120 2.29 3.15 8.42
CA GLY A 120 3.09 2.94 7.23
C GLY A 120 4.33 2.12 7.56
N VAL A 121 4.95 1.56 6.54
CA VAL A 121 6.16 0.74 6.66
C VAL A 121 7.25 1.33 5.80
N ILE A 122 8.40 1.67 6.38
CA ILE A 122 9.58 2.15 5.67
C ILE A 122 10.25 0.96 5.00
N VAL A 123 10.38 1.01 3.67
CA VAL A 123 10.92 -0.08 2.86
C VAL A 123 12.25 0.26 2.18
N ASP A 124 12.68 1.52 2.27
CA ASP A 124 13.95 1.98 1.72
C ASP A 124 14.58 3.04 2.61
N ALA A 125 15.91 3.00 2.74
CA ALA A 125 16.66 3.92 3.59
C ALA A 125 16.61 5.38 3.11
N GLY A 126 16.23 5.64 1.86
CA GLY A 126 15.96 6.97 1.31
C GLY A 126 14.57 7.50 1.64
N GLY A 127 13.77 6.81 2.46
CA GLY A 127 12.48 7.28 2.95
C GLY A 127 11.31 6.94 2.03
N VAL A 128 11.30 5.73 1.45
CA VAL A 128 10.11 5.18 0.77
C VAL A 128 9.27 4.43 1.79
N ILE A 129 7.96 4.71 1.80
CA ILE A 129 7.01 4.16 2.75
C ILE A 129 5.85 3.52 2.00
N LEU A 130 5.44 2.32 2.43
CA LEU A 130 4.20 1.69 2.01
C LEU A 130 3.10 1.98 3.04
N THR A 131 1.88 2.23 2.57
CA THR A 131 0.67 2.36 3.39
C THR A 131 -0.55 1.94 2.57
N ASN A 132 -1.75 1.96 3.15
CA ASN A 132 -2.96 1.72 2.38
C ASN A 132 -3.47 2.98 1.67
N SER A 133 -4.07 2.77 0.50
CA SER A 133 -4.74 3.83 -0.27
C SER A 133 -5.84 4.50 0.56
N HIS A 134 -6.69 3.73 1.26
CA HIS A 134 -7.78 4.28 2.07
C HIS A 134 -7.31 5.20 3.22
N VAL A 135 -6.06 5.01 3.72
CA VAL A 135 -5.49 5.87 4.78
C VAL A 135 -5.26 7.28 4.26
N ILE A 136 -4.82 7.42 3.00
CA ILE A 136 -4.44 8.71 2.40
C ILE A 136 -5.46 9.25 1.42
N ASN A 137 -6.54 8.53 1.15
CA ASN A 137 -7.54 8.89 0.15
C ASN A 137 -8.10 10.31 0.38
N GLY A 138 -8.01 11.16 -0.67
CA GLY A 138 -8.47 12.55 -0.64
C GLY A 138 -7.64 13.48 0.26
N ALA A 139 -6.45 13.06 0.72
CA ALA A 139 -5.59 13.89 1.52
C ALA A 139 -5.01 15.05 0.71
N THR A 140 -4.99 16.24 1.33
CA THR A 140 -4.35 17.45 0.81
C THR A 140 -2.94 17.64 1.37
N ASP A 141 -2.66 17.06 2.53
CA ASP A 141 -1.35 17.04 3.18
C ASP A 141 -1.15 15.67 3.84
N ILE A 142 0.02 15.06 3.63
CA ILE A 142 0.38 13.78 4.21
C ILE A 142 1.70 13.94 4.95
N ARG A 143 1.72 13.46 6.19
CA ARG A 143 2.90 13.47 7.05
C ARG A 143 3.09 12.10 7.68
N ILE A 144 4.34 11.76 7.99
CA ILE A 144 4.66 10.61 8.80
C ILE A 144 5.31 11.04 10.11
N ALA A 145 5.12 10.27 11.17
CA ALA A 145 5.89 10.38 12.39
C ALA A 145 6.62 9.06 12.66
N LEU A 146 7.92 9.15 12.87
CA LEU A 146 8.77 8.03 13.27
C LEU A 146 8.51 7.66 14.73
N ASN A 147 8.96 6.48 15.13
CA ASN A 147 8.84 6.01 16.52
C ASN A 147 9.60 6.90 17.54
N ASP A 148 10.61 7.65 17.10
CA ASP A 148 11.35 8.61 17.93
C ASP A 148 10.71 10.00 18.00
N GLY A 149 9.54 10.18 17.39
CA GLY A 149 8.76 11.42 17.39
C GLY A 149 9.15 12.43 16.31
N ARG A 150 10.12 12.16 15.45
CA ARG A 150 10.43 13.01 14.29
C ARG A 150 9.32 12.91 13.25
N GLU A 151 8.92 14.06 12.71
CA GLU A 151 7.91 14.13 11.67
C GLU A 151 8.49 14.58 10.33
N PHE A 152 7.96 14.03 9.25
CA PHE A 152 8.35 14.39 7.88
C PHE A 152 7.12 14.57 7.00
N ALA A 153 7.16 15.58 6.13
CA ALA A 153 6.21 15.69 5.03
C ALA A 153 6.57 14.66 3.95
N VAL A 154 5.56 14.05 3.36
CA VAL A 154 5.73 13.04 2.31
C VAL A 154 4.93 13.39 1.08
N ASP A 155 5.40 12.94 -0.08
CA ASP A 155 4.69 13.01 -1.35
C ASP A 155 4.15 11.64 -1.72
N LEU A 156 2.95 11.62 -2.30
CA LEU A 156 2.38 10.41 -2.91
C LEU A 156 3.13 10.14 -4.22
N VAL A 157 3.73 8.96 -4.34
CA VAL A 157 4.44 8.51 -5.53
C VAL A 157 3.52 7.74 -6.46
N VAL A 158 2.81 6.76 -5.91
CA VAL A 158 1.83 5.95 -6.63
C VAL A 158 0.74 5.48 -5.67
N GLU A 159 -0.47 5.37 -6.17
CA GLU A 159 -1.64 4.84 -5.47
C GLU A 159 -2.33 3.84 -6.37
N ASP A 160 -2.65 2.68 -5.81
CA ASP A 160 -3.49 1.68 -6.45
C ASP A 160 -4.63 1.33 -5.49
N GLN A 161 -5.84 1.73 -5.87
CA GLN A 161 -7.03 1.55 -5.06
C GLN A 161 -7.56 0.10 -5.10
N GLN A 162 -7.21 -0.68 -6.13
CA GLN A 162 -7.70 -2.04 -6.26
C GLN A 162 -7.08 -2.97 -5.20
N PRO A 163 -5.74 -3.05 -5.03
CA PRO A 163 -5.14 -3.76 -3.91
C PRO A 163 -5.12 -2.94 -2.62
N ASP A 164 -5.63 -1.70 -2.59
CA ASP A 164 -5.60 -0.79 -1.45
C ASP A 164 -4.18 -0.42 -0.99
N LEU A 165 -3.27 -0.13 -1.92
CA LEU A 165 -1.87 0.17 -1.63
C LEU A 165 -1.46 1.56 -2.11
N ALA A 166 -0.63 2.25 -1.34
CA ALA A 166 -0.01 3.50 -1.72
C ALA A 166 1.47 3.53 -1.33
N VAL A 167 2.27 4.18 -2.19
CA VAL A 167 3.70 4.41 -1.98
C VAL A 167 3.92 5.89 -1.73
N LEU A 168 4.51 6.21 -0.59
CA LEU A 168 4.88 7.56 -0.19
C LEU A 168 6.40 7.72 -0.21
N ARG A 169 6.86 8.96 -0.35
CA ARG A 169 8.29 9.30 -0.26
C ARG A 169 8.48 10.53 0.60
N VAL A 170 9.45 10.50 1.49
CA VAL A 170 9.84 11.67 2.29
C VAL A 170 10.32 12.77 1.34
N ARG A 171 9.73 14.00 1.53
CA ARG A 171 9.99 15.13 0.63
C ARG A 171 11.41 15.67 0.74
N ASP A 172 11.89 15.90 1.93
CA ASP A 172 13.21 16.47 2.21
C ASP A 172 13.94 15.62 3.26
N PRO A 173 14.49 14.45 2.88
CA PRO A 173 15.12 13.53 3.82
C PRO A 173 16.43 14.09 4.40
N GLY A 174 17.06 15.05 3.72
CA GLY A 174 18.38 15.56 4.10
C GLY A 174 19.44 14.44 4.15
N ALA A 175 20.22 14.41 5.24
CA ALA A 175 21.17 13.34 5.51
C ALA A 175 20.58 12.20 6.37
N THR A 176 19.24 12.17 6.55
CA THR A 176 18.59 11.14 7.38
C THR A 176 18.55 9.81 6.63
N SER A 177 19.07 8.76 7.27
CA SER A 177 18.85 7.39 6.84
C SER A 177 17.68 6.80 7.63
N PHE A 178 16.73 6.24 6.93
CA PHE A 178 15.53 5.67 7.54
C PHE A 178 15.69 4.17 7.78
N PRO A 179 15.17 3.64 8.90
CA PRO A 179 15.25 2.21 9.19
C PRO A 179 14.29 1.45 8.27
N ALA A 180 14.83 0.86 7.20
CA ALA A 180 14.06 0.07 6.25
C ALA A 180 13.90 -1.37 6.74
N ILE A 181 12.70 -1.94 6.54
CA ILE A 181 12.42 -3.35 6.82
C ILE A 181 12.90 -4.21 5.64
N THR A 182 13.30 -5.45 5.96
CA THR A 182 13.63 -6.45 4.93
C THR A 182 12.37 -7.20 4.53
N PHE A 183 12.20 -7.47 3.24
CA PHE A 183 11.11 -8.28 2.73
C PHE A 183 11.39 -9.78 2.86
N ALA A 184 10.35 -10.55 3.14
CA ALA A 184 10.33 -11.99 2.86
C ALA A 184 9.57 -12.23 1.54
N ASN A 185 9.74 -13.42 0.98
CA ASN A 185 8.90 -13.85 -0.13
C ASN A 185 7.54 -14.33 0.42
N SER A 186 6.48 -13.59 0.18
CA SER A 186 5.13 -13.93 0.66
C SER A 186 4.56 -15.21 0.02
N ASP A 187 5.07 -15.63 -1.14
CA ASP A 187 4.66 -16.89 -1.79
C ASP A 187 5.14 -18.13 -1.03
N ASP A 188 6.15 -17.98 -0.16
CA ASP A 188 6.67 -19.06 0.67
C ASP A 188 5.89 -19.27 1.98
N LEU A 189 4.90 -18.40 2.28
CA LEU A 189 4.05 -18.55 3.46
C LEU A 189 3.20 -19.79 3.39
N LEU A 190 2.99 -20.41 4.55
CA LEU A 190 2.08 -21.52 4.72
C LEU A 190 1.03 -21.19 5.78
N VAL A 191 -0.16 -21.75 5.62
CA VAL A 191 -1.20 -21.71 6.66
C VAL A 191 -0.66 -22.37 7.93
N GLY A 192 -0.75 -21.65 9.05
CA GLY A 192 -0.18 -22.05 10.34
C GLY A 192 1.13 -21.33 10.69
N ASP A 193 1.78 -20.64 9.76
CA ASP A 193 2.98 -19.82 10.07
C ASP A 193 2.61 -18.71 11.06
N LEU A 194 3.44 -18.52 12.09
CA LEU A 194 3.28 -17.42 13.06
C LEU A 194 3.60 -16.09 12.41
N VAL A 195 2.77 -15.09 12.70
CA VAL A 195 2.94 -13.71 12.22
C VAL A 195 2.65 -12.70 13.33
N LEU A 196 3.28 -11.53 13.21
CA LEU A 196 2.99 -10.36 14.05
C LEU A 196 2.45 -9.23 13.19
N ALA A 197 1.30 -8.69 13.57
CA ALA A 197 0.79 -7.46 12.99
C ALA A 197 1.22 -6.28 13.87
N ILE A 198 1.94 -5.33 13.25
CA ILE A 198 2.52 -4.17 13.92
C ILE A 198 1.97 -2.91 13.26
N GLY A 199 1.41 -2.03 14.09
CA GLY A 199 0.95 -0.72 13.66
C GLY A 199 1.30 0.33 14.70
N ASN A 200 1.05 1.59 14.37
CA ASN A 200 1.25 2.71 15.28
C ASN A 200 -0.02 3.58 15.36
N PRO A 201 -1.13 3.02 15.91
CA PRO A 201 -2.39 3.74 15.99
C PRO A 201 -2.27 4.94 16.92
N PHE A 202 -2.76 6.09 16.50
CA PHE A 202 -2.91 7.31 17.31
C PHE A 202 -1.62 8.00 17.77
N GLY A 203 -0.42 7.55 17.33
CA GLY A 203 0.85 8.16 17.77
C GLY A 203 1.14 8.04 19.27
N VAL A 204 0.32 7.27 19.99
CA VAL A 204 0.47 7.08 21.44
C VAL A 204 1.28 5.85 21.81
N GLY A 205 1.81 5.16 20.81
CA GLY A 205 2.61 3.96 20.95
C GLY A 205 2.24 2.89 19.92
N GLN A 206 3.20 2.05 19.63
CA GLN A 206 2.99 0.93 18.71
C GLN A 206 2.11 -0.14 19.33
N THR A 207 1.23 -0.70 18.52
CA THR A 207 0.41 -1.86 18.87
C THR A 207 0.93 -3.07 18.12
N VAL A 208 1.13 -4.16 18.86
CA VAL A 208 1.57 -5.44 18.32
C VAL A 208 0.55 -6.50 18.69
N THR A 209 0.10 -7.24 17.68
CA THR A 209 -0.75 -8.41 17.87
C THR A 209 -0.10 -9.61 17.19
N SER A 210 -0.31 -10.79 17.75
CA SER A 210 0.23 -12.04 17.23
C SER A 210 -0.89 -12.97 16.79
N GLY A 211 -0.62 -13.76 15.77
CA GLY A 211 -1.51 -14.75 15.24
C GLY A 211 -0.78 -15.67 14.27
N ILE A 212 -1.56 -16.34 13.43
CA ILE A 212 -1.06 -17.20 12.37
C ILE A 212 -1.59 -16.77 11.01
N VAL A 213 -0.96 -17.24 9.96
CA VAL A 213 -1.57 -17.26 8.62
C VAL A 213 -2.74 -18.24 8.65
N SER A 214 -3.97 -17.72 8.58
CA SER A 214 -5.20 -18.53 8.65
C SER A 214 -5.62 -19.07 7.29
N ALA A 215 -5.38 -18.29 6.22
CA ALA A 215 -5.60 -18.69 4.84
C ALA A 215 -4.70 -17.88 3.89
N LEU A 216 -4.41 -18.48 2.75
CA LEU A 216 -3.75 -17.84 1.62
C LEU A 216 -4.69 -17.95 0.43
N ALA A 217 -5.15 -16.81 -0.09
CA ALA A 217 -5.93 -16.81 -1.32
C ALA A 217 -4.97 -17.08 -2.50
N ARG A 218 -5.06 -18.29 -3.07
CA ARG A 218 -4.35 -18.67 -4.29
C ARG A 218 -5.32 -18.52 -5.46
N THR A 219 -4.90 -17.77 -6.48
CA THR A 219 -5.62 -17.61 -7.74
C THR A 219 -6.05 -18.95 -8.33
N GLY A 220 -7.33 -19.11 -8.65
CA GLY A 220 -7.75 -20.30 -9.41
C GLY A 220 -9.24 -20.54 -9.61
N VAL A 221 -10.14 -19.93 -8.85
CA VAL A 221 -11.59 -20.15 -9.02
C VAL A 221 -12.34 -18.85 -8.70
N GLU A 222 -13.03 -18.31 -9.71
CA GLU A 222 -14.00 -17.19 -9.70
C GLU A 222 -13.81 -16.11 -8.62
N ALA A 223 -13.30 -14.96 -9.10
CA ALA A 223 -12.91 -13.76 -8.38
C ALA A 223 -13.90 -13.33 -7.28
N SER A 224 -13.51 -13.48 -6.03
CA SER A 224 -13.96 -12.60 -4.97
C SER A 224 -12.91 -11.49 -4.78
N ASP A 225 -13.31 -10.28 -4.37
CA ASP A 225 -12.41 -9.13 -4.19
C ASP A 225 -11.27 -9.36 -3.18
N TYR A 226 -11.19 -10.55 -2.57
CA TYR A 226 -10.23 -10.96 -1.53
C TYR A 226 -9.22 -12.03 -1.97
N GLU A 227 -9.11 -12.35 -3.26
CA GLU A 227 -8.29 -13.47 -3.76
C GLU A 227 -6.78 -13.31 -3.58
N PHE A 228 -6.30 -12.11 -3.26
CA PHE A 228 -4.88 -11.80 -3.17
C PHE A 228 -4.38 -11.52 -1.75
N PHE A 229 -5.21 -11.69 -0.72
CA PHE A 229 -4.85 -11.31 0.63
C PHE A 229 -4.33 -12.49 1.46
N ILE A 230 -3.40 -12.20 2.37
CA ILE A 230 -3.05 -13.08 3.46
C ILE A 230 -4.12 -12.90 4.54
N GLN A 231 -4.84 -13.96 4.90
CA GLN A 231 -5.74 -13.93 6.04
C GLN A 231 -4.98 -14.31 7.31
N THR A 232 -5.23 -13.59 8.41
CA THR A 232 -4.63 -13.85 9.73
C THR A 232 -5.67 -13.68 10.84
N ASP A 233 -5.48 -14.38 11.95
CA ASP A 233 -6.23 -14.17 13.19
C ASP A 233 -5.54 -13.18 14.16
N ALA A 234 -4.32 -12.71 13.81
CA ALA A 234 -3.73 -11.55 14.46
C ALA A 234 -4.72 -10.38 14.44
N ALA A 235 -5.00 -9.78 15.60
CA ALA A 235 -6.02 -8.75 15.67
C ALA A 235 -5.62 -7.49 14.90
N ILE A 236 -6.27 -7.24 13.77
CA ILE A 236 -6.19 -5.99 13.02
C ILE A 236 -7.33 -5.09 13.50
N ASN A 237 -7.02 -3.84 13.82
CA ASN A 237 -7.98 -2.84 14.27
C ASN A 237 -7.69 -1.50 13.57
N PRO A 238 -8.61 -0.53 13.59
CA PRO A 238 -8.36 0.81 13.07
C PRO A 238 -7.06 1.40 13.65
N GLY A 239 -6.16 1.84 12.75
CA GLY A 239 -4.82 2.33 13.06
C GLY A 239 -3.68 1.35 12.76
N ASN A 240 -3.94 0.03 12.72
CA ASN A 240 -2.96 -0.94 12.21
C ASN A 240 -2.92 -0.98 10.68
N SER A 241 -3.95 -0.46 10.00
CA SER A 241 -3.99 -0.37 8.52
C SER A 241 -2.78 0.39 7.99
N GLY A 242 -2.12 -0.14 6.98
CA GLY A 242 -0.85 0.34 6.43
C GLY A 242 0.39 -0.10 7.19
N GLY A 243 0.23 -0.74 8.35
CA GLY A 243 1.31 -1.29 9.16
C GLY A 243 1.83 -2.62 8.64
N ALA A 244 2.87 -3.15 9.30
CA ALA A 244 3.56 -4.37 8.88
C ALA A 244 2.86 -5.64 9.38
N LEU A 245 2.74 -6.65 8.52
CA LEU A 245 2.64 -8.04 8.91
C LEU A 245 4.02 -8.67 8.72
N VAL A 246 4.59 -9.24 9.77
CA VAL A 246 5.95 -9.77 9.75
C VAL A 246 6.00 -11.23 10.20
N ASP A 247 7.00 -11.96 9.70
CA ASP A 247 7.33 -13.31 10.13
C ASP A 247 8.09 -13.34 11.48
N MET A 248 8.48 -14.51 11.93
CA MET A 248 9.23 -14.69 13.18
C MET A 248 10.72 -14.31 13.07
N GLN A 249 11.19 -13.91 11.90
CA GLN A 249 12.51 -13.33 11.68
C GLN A 249 12.47 -11.80 11.62
N GLY A 250 11.26 -11.21 11.65
CA GLY A 250 11.04 -9.77 11.55
C GLY A 250 11.07 -9.24 10.11
N HIS A 251 10.86 -10.12 9.12
CA HIS A 251 10.78 -9.71 7.72
C HIS A 251 9.33 -9.41 7.34
N LEU A 252 9.15 -8.44 6.45
CA LEU A 252 7.84 -8.04 5.96
C LEU A 252 7.26 -9.12 5.04
N VAL A 253 6.11 -9.66 5.40
CA VAL A 253 5.35 -10.61 4.59
C VAL A 253 4.08 -9.98 4.00
N GLY A 254 3.63 -8.85 4.56
CA GLY A 254 2.46 -8.15 4.04
C GLY A 254 2.20 -6.80 4.71
N ILE A 255 1.28 -6.04 4.12
CA ILE A 255 0.78 -4.77 4.66
C ILE A 255 -0.63 -4.99 5.20
N ASN A 256 -0.84 -4.75 6.51
CA ASN A 256 -2.15 -4.86 7.15
C ASN A 256 -3.15 -3.92 6.47
N THR A 257 -4.34 -4.39 6.11
CA THR A 257 -5.31 -3.54 5.41
C THR A 257 -6.69 -3.53 6.04
N ALA A 258 -7.37 -4.64 6.11
CA ALA A 258 -8.78 -4.68 6.44
C ALA A 258 -9.11 -5.76 7.46
N ILE A 259 -10.31 -5.66 8.01
CA ILE A 259 -10.95 -6.70 8.82
C ILE A 259 -12.31 -7.05 8.25
N TYR A 260 -12.71 -8.32 8.35
CA TYR A 260 -14.11 -8.69 8.21
C TYR A 260 -14.80 -8.48 9.56
N SER A 261 -15.62 -7.42 9.66
CA SER A 261 -16.27 -7.08 10.94
C SER A 261 -17.57 -6.33 10.73
N GLN A 262 -18.61 -6.72 11.47
CA GLN A 262 -19.89 -6.01 11.52
C GLN A 262 -19.90 -4.94 12.63
N SER A 263 -19.01 -5.05 13.60
CA SER A 263 -18.93 -4.15 14.78
C SER A 263 -17.81 -3.12 14.70
N GLY A 264 -16.93 -3.20 13.67
CA GLY A 264 -15.77 -2.34 13.49
C GLY A 264 -14.53 -2.74 14.29
N GLY A 265 -14.59 -3.79 15.13
CA GLY A 265 -13.45 -4.36 15.81
C GLY A 265 -13.07 -5.75 15.27
N SER A 266 -11.84 -6.21 15.54
CA SER A 266 -11.38 -7.53 15.13
C SER A 266 -12.22 -8.65 15.74
N VAL A 267 -12.63 -9.59 14.91
CA VAL A 267 -13.31 -10.84 15.30
C VAL A 267 -12.45 -12.08 14.99
N GLY A 268 -11.13 -11.89 14.83
CA GLY A 268 -10.20 -12.97 14.46
C GLY A 268 -10.12 -13.22 12.94
N ILE A 269 -10.57 -12.25 12.12
CA ILE A 269 -10.45 -12.31 10.66
C ILE A 269 -9.87 -10.97 10.21
N GLY A 270 -8.58 -10.96 9.97
CA GLY A 270 -7.83 -9.83 9.43
C GLY A 270 -7.20 -10.19 8.09
N PHE A 271 -6.90 -9.18 7.29
CA PHE A 271 -6.31 -9.30 5.97
C PHE A 271 -5.09 -8.42 5.83
N ALA A 272 -4.09 -8.93 5.10
CA ALA A 272 -2.91 -8.18 4.70
C ALA A 272 -2.65 -8.38 3.20
N ILE A 273 -2.17 -7.33 2.55
CA ILE A 273 -1.71 -7.35 1.16
C ILE A 273 -0.34 -8.02 1.15
N PRO A 274 -0.08 -9.07 0.36
CA PRO A 274 1.23 -9.71 0.26
C PRO A 274 2.33 -8.72 -0.15
N ALA A 275 3.53 -8.88 0.40
CA ALA A 275 4.69 -8.02 0.15
C ALA A 275 5.59 -8.53 -0.99
#